data_6747bfc30139d7abe723301991d65c3d
#
_entry.id   6747bfc30139d7abe723301991d65c3d
#
_cell.length_a   1.000
_cell.length_b   1.000
_cell.length_c   1.000
_cell.angle_alpha   90.00
_cell.angle_beta   90.00
_cell.angle_gamma   90.00
#
_symmetry.space_group_name_H-M   'P 1'
#
loop_
_entity.id
_entity.type
_entity.pdbx_description
1 polymer ?
#
loop_
_entity_poly.entity_id
_entity_poly.type
_entity_poly.pdbx_seq_one_letter_code
_entity_poly.pdbx_strand_id
1 'polypeptide(L)'
;MVVNGSGESDWPAVAALAGRHPDLLPAFGCHPWFLRERTADWKGSLAHWLDRLPASSVGEIGLDRWMLENPERWRAHLGREAGDPPSMDEQEEAFVIQWRMAAERNRPASLHCLKAFGPLLALLEATPRPARGFLLHSYGGPAEMVPAFARLGAYFSVPGYFMHPRKARQREVFRIVPADRLLIETDAPDQLPPASGIRHALTDPRTGLPLNHPANLPAAGESMAQFLGVSAAELAVRTSANFERLFGPYSAP
;
A
#
# COMPACT_ATOMS: atom_id res chain seq x y z
N MET A 1 8.21 -9.36 -3.52
CA MET A 1 7.80 -8.25 -2.62
C MET A 1 7.52 -7.03 -3.48
N VAL A 2 6.50 -6.21 -3.17
CA VAL A 2 6.25 -4.93 -3.86
C VAL A 2 7.02 -3.81 -3.15
N VAL A 3 7.67 -2.94 -3.91
CA VAL A 3 8.31 -1.71 -3.43
C VAL A 3 7.59 -0.53 -4.09
N ASN A 4 6.85 0.23 -3.28
CA ASN A 4 6.08 1.35 -3.76
C ASN A 4 6.94 2.61 -3.85
N GLY A 5 6.84 3.31 -4.98
CA GLY A 5 7.22 4.70 -5.10
C GLY A 5 6.14 5.60 -4.51
N SER A 6 6.53 6.71 -3.94
CA SER A 6 5.61 7.69 -3.36
C SER A 6 5.46 8.98 -4.20
N GLY A 7 6.38 9.19 -5.15
CA GLY A 7 6.35 10.32 -6.08
C GLY A 7 7.47 10.29 -7.12
N GLU A 8 7.45 11.21 -8.06
CA GLU A 8 8.40 11.26 -9.18
C GLU A 8 9.87 11.22 -8.74
N SER A 9 10.18 11.78 -7.57
CA SER A 9 11.56 11.89 -7.06
C SER A 9 12.18 10.54 -6.67
N ASP A 10 11.38 9.54 -6.31
CA ASP A 10 11.87 8.23 -5.86
C ASP A 10 11.73 7.12 -6.91
N TRP A 11 10.93 7.31 -7.97
CA TRP A 11 10.73 6.30 -9.02
C TRP A 11 12.02 5.78 -9.66
N PRO A 12 13.05 6.62 -9.95
CA PRO A 12 14.34 6.12 -10.46
C PRO A 12 15.02 5.17 -9.48
N ALA A 13 14.94 5.45 -8.17
CA ALA A 13 15.54 4.60 -7.13
C ALA A 13 14.78 3.28 -7.00
N VAL A 14 13.45 3.31 -7.03
CA VAL A 14 12.59 2.10 -7.02
C VAL A 14 12.89 1.21 -8.22
N ALA A 15 12.99 1.79 -9.43
CA ALA A 15 13.33 1.07 -10.64
C ALA A 15 14.73 0.45 -10.58
N ALA A 16 15.72 1.22 -10.10
CA ALA A 16 17.09 0.74 -9.95
C ALA A 16 17.21 -0.40 -8.92
N LEU A 17 16.42 -0.32 -7.84
CA LEU A 17 16.37 -1.37 -6.82
C LEU A 17 15.78 -2.67 -7.39
N ALA A 18 14.64 -2.59 -8.08
CA ALA A 18 14.03 -3.73 -8.75
C ALA A 18 14.93 -4.34 -9.84
N GLY A 19 15.68 -3.51 -10.57
CA GLY A 19 16.64 -3.99 -11.56
C GLY A 19 17.81 -4.78 -10.98
N ARG A 20 18.17 -4.54 -9.70
CA ARG A 20 19.20 -5.29 -8.98
C ARG A 20 18.69 -6.53 -8.26
N HIS A 21 17.40 -6.57 -7.95
CA HIS A 21 16.78 -7.60 -7.13
C HIS A 21 15.53 -8.13 -7.84
N PRO A 22 15.60 -9.24 -8.56
CA PRO A 22 14.50 -9.77 -9.38
C PRO A 22 13.25 -10.18 -8.57
N ASP A 23 13.40 -10.39 -7.26
CA ASP A 23 12.30 -10.70 -6.35
C ASP A 23 11.51 -9.44 -5.91
N LEU A 24 11.94 -8.25 -6.33
CA LEU A 24 11.27 -7.00 -6.05
C LEU A 24 10.44 -6.55 -7.26
N LEU A 25 9.17 -6.29 -7.02
CA LEU A 25 8.24 -5.73 -8.00
C LEU A 25 8.13 -4.21 -7.76
N PRO A 26 8.53 -3.37 -8.71
CA PRO A 26 8.39 -1.93 -8.55
C PRO A 26 6.92 -1.52 -8.71
N ALA A 27 6.50 -0.53 -7.94
CA ALA A 27 5.25 0.17 -8.12
C ALA A 27 5.51 1.66 -8.25
N PHE A 28 4.81 2.30 -9.18
CA PHE A 28 4.94 3.74 -9.44
C PHE A 28 3.61 4.43 -9.21
N GLY A 29 3.62 5.49 -8.43
CA GLY A 29 2.45 6.28 -8.12
C GLY A 29 2.80 7.55 -7.35
N CYS A 30 1.87 8.50 -7.35
CA CYS A 30 1.94 9.70 -6.52
C CYS A 30 1.03 9.51 -5.31
N HIS A 31 1.63 9.26 -4.16
CA HIS A 31 0.95 9.13 -2.88
C HIS A 31 0.26 10.47 -2.51
N PRO A 32 -0.92 10.46 -1.89
CA PRO A 32 -1.63 11.69 -1.53
C PRO A 32 -0.81 12.68 -0.72
N TRP A 33 0.13 12.23 0.09
CA TRP A 33 0.99 13.12 0.90
C TRP A 33 1.96 13.96 0.08
N PHE A 34 2.33 13.54 -1.14
CA PHE A 34 3.34 14.14 -1.99
C PHE A 34 2.78 14.80 -3.26
N LEU A 35 1.46 14.92 -3.37
CA LEU A 35 0.83 15.48 -4.57
C LEU A 35 1.25 16.92 -4.89
N ARG A 36 1.68 17.69 -3.88
CA ARG A 36 2.20 19.06 -4.08
C ARG A 36 3.58 19.10 -4.74
N GLU A 37 4.27 17.96 -4.81
CA GLU A 37 5.62 17.83 -5.37
C GLU A 37 5.62 17.40 -6.84
N ARG A 38 4.45 17.14 -7.40
CA ARG A 38 4.32 16.72 -8.79
C ARG A 38 4.83 17.80 -9.74
N THR A 39 5.56 17.38 -10.76
CA THR A 39 5.87 18.25 -11.89
C THR A 39 4.64 18.49 -12.76
N ALA A 40 4.72 19.44 -13.68
CA ALA A 40 3.63 19.68 -14.64
C ALA A 40 3.38 18.46 -15.55
N ASP A 41 4.42 17.64 -15.82
CA ASP A 41 4.36 16.44 -16.67
C ASP A 41 4.31 15.12 -15.90
N TRP A 42 3.93 15.13 -14.63
CA TRP A 42 3.90 13.92 -13.81
C TRP A 42 3.11 12.74 -14.42
N LYS A 43 2.06 13.05 -15.21
CA LYS A 43 1.25 12.04 -15.90
C LYS A 43 2.04 11.34 -17.00
N GLY A 44 2.81 12.10 -17.78
CA GLY A 44 3.71 11.57 -18.80
C GLY A 44 4.85 10.76 -18.18
N SER A 45 5.43 11.28 -17.10
CA SER A 45 6.45 10.57 -16.32
C SER A 45 5.93 9.23 -15.78
N LEU A 46 4.73 9.20 -15.19
CA LEU A 46 4.13 7.95 -14.69
C LEU A 46 3.90 6.94 -15.83
N ALA A 47 3.27 7.38 -16.91
CA ALA A 47 3.06 6.54 -18.09
C ALA A 47 4.37 5.95 -18.61
N HIS A 48 5.42 6.77 -18.71
CA HIS A 48 6.75 6.33 -19.15
C HIS A 48 7.29 5.19 -18.26
N TRP A 49 7.25 5.31 -16.93
CA TRP A 49 7.73 4.27 -16.03
C TRP A 49 6.92 2.98 -16.12
N LEU A 50 5.59 3.10 -16.20
CA LEU A 50 4.71 1.95 -16.39
C LEU A 50 4.97 1.21 -17.70
N ASP A 51 5.21 1.94 -18.79
CA ASP A 51 5.45 1.35 -20.10
C ASP A 51 6.86 0.76 -20.23
N ARG A 52 7.85 1.40 -19.59
CA ARG A 52 9.25 0.93 -19.56
C ARG A 52 9.41 -0.36 -18.74
N LEU A 53 8.63 -0.54 -17.66
CA LEU A 53 8.72 -1.70 -16.78
C LEU A 53 7.38 -2.45 -16.76
N PRO A 54 7.12 -3.31 -17.76
CA PRO A 54 5.86 -4.02 -17.91
C PRO A 54 5.42 -4.87 -16.72
N ALA A 55 6.33 -5.33 -15.89
CA ALA A 55 6.02 -6.06 -14.65
C ALA A 55 5.67 -5.15 -13.45
N SER A 56 5.74 -3.83 -13.61
CA SER A 56 5.42 -2.90 -12.51
C SER A 56 3.93 -2.87 -12.18
N SER A 57 3.59 -2.48 -10.97
CA SER A 57 2.24 -2.14 -10.52
C SER A 57 2.05 -0.62 -10.41
N VAL A 58 0.83 -0.17 -10.16
CA VAL A 58 0.54 1.24 -9.85
C VAL A 58 0.43 1.40 -8.34
N GLY A 59 1.24 2.27 -7.76
CA GLY A 59 1.24 2.51 -6.32
C GLY A 59 2.49 3.24 -5.81
N GLU A 60 2.39 3.83 -4.67
CA GLU A 60 1.22 3.91 -3.83
C GLU A 60 0.35 5.09 -4.24
N ILE A 61 -0.95 4.88 -4.38
CA ILE A 61 -1.93 5.92 -4.75
C ILE A 61 -3.12 5.85 -3.79
N GLY A 62 -3.92 6.90 -3.68
CA GLY A 62 -5.12 6.79 -2.83
C GLY A 62 -5.61 8.10 -2.25
N LEU A 63 -6.30 7.98 -1.10
CA LEU A 63 -6.95 9.08 -0.41
C LEU A 63 -6.57 9.12 1.07
N ASP A 64 -6.24 10.30 1.58
CA ASP A 64 -5.93 10.53 2.98
C ASP A 64 -6.64 11.77 3.53
N ARG A 65 -7.73 11.54 4.23
CA ARG A 65 -8.43 12.62 4.96
C ARG A 65 -7.73 12.94 6.29
N TRP A 66 -6.96 11.98 6.84
CA TRP A 66 -6.28 12.18 8.13
C TRP A 66 -5.31 13.37 8.07
N MET A 67 -4.59 13.55 6.98
CA MET A 67 -3.65 14.68 6.86
C MET A 67 -4.38 16.03 6.84
N LEU A 68 -5.60 16.11 6.31
CA LEU A 68 -6.43 17.32 6.34
C LEU A 68 -6.94 17.63 7.74
N GLU A 69 -7.24 16.59 8.52
CA GLU A 69 -7.67 16.72 9.91
C GLU A 69 -6.49 16.96 10.87
N ASN A 70 -5.27 16.65 10.46
CA ASN A 70 -4.05 16.74 11.27
C ASN A 70 -2.88 17.37 10.49
N PRO A 71 -3.03 18.56 9.92
CA PRO A 71 -2.03 19.13 9.01
C PRO A 71 -0.66 19.36 9.66
N GLU A 72 -0.63 19.70 10.95
CA GLU A 72 0.64 19.90 11.68
C GLU A 72 1.40 18.57 11.87
N ARG A 73 0.69 17.48 12.18
CA ARG A 73 1.30 16.15 12.30
C ARG A 73 1.80 15.64 10.95
N TRP A 74 1.06 15.89 9.89
CA TRP A 74 1.48 15.57 8.54
C TRP A 74 2.76 16.34 8.16
N ARG A 75 2.82 17.67 8.40
CA ARG A 75 4.04 18.47 8.18
C ARG A 75 5.23 17.95 9.00
N ALA A 76 5.00 17.63 10.28
CA ALA A 76 6.04 17.08 11.15
C ALA A 76 6.57 15.73 10.64
N HIS A 77 5.70 14.88 10.09
CA HIS A 77 6.10 13.60 9.51
C HIS A 77 6.95 13.79 8.24
N LEU A 78 6.63 14.78 7.41
CA LEU A 78 7.43 15.10 6.22
C LEU A 78 8.84 15.62 6.59
N GLY A 79 9.05 16.09 7.82
CA GLY A 79 10.36 16.54 8.31
C GLY A 79 10.90 17.79 7.61
N ARG A 80 10.02 18.58 6.99
CA ARG A 80 10.35 19.79 6.22
C ARG A 80 9.20 20.78 6.24
N GLU A 81 9.47 22.02 5.86
CA GLU A 81 8.42 23.00 5.58
C GLU A 81 7.59 22.50 4.39
N ALA A 82 6.33 22.24 4.66
CA ALA A 82 5.31 21.91 3.65
C ALA A 82 4.19 22.96 3.76
N GLY A 83 3.64 23.31 2.63
CA GLY A 83 2.44 24.16 2.56
C GLY A 83 1.21 23.46 3.13
N ASP A 84 0.03 23.81 2.64
CA ASP A 84 -1.20 23.10 3.01
C ASP A 84 -1.27 21.73 2.37
N PRO A 85 -1.85 20.73 3.07
CA PRO A 85 -2.06 19.41 2.48
C PRO A 85 -2.97 19.50 1.25
N PRO A 86 -2.81 18.61 0.25
CA PRO A 86 -3.71 18.52 -0.89
C PRO A 86 -5.16 18.29 -0.45
N SER A 87 -6.10 19.07 -0.99
CA SER A 87 -7.54 18.91 -0.72
C SER A 87 -8.05 17.52 -1.14
N MET A 88 -9.24 17.14 -0.67
CA MET A 88 -9.86 15.86 -1.13
C MET A 88 -10.07 15.85 -2.63
N ASP A 89 -10.52 16.97 -3.23
CA ASP A 89 -10.75 17.07 -4.68
C ASP A 89 -9.45 16.85 -5.47
N GLU A 90 -8.34 17.43 -5.03
CA GLU A 90 -7.01 17.22 -5.64
C GLU A 90 -6.53 15.77 -5.51
N GLN A 91 -6.81 15.12 -4.37
CA GLN A 91 -6.48 13.72 -4.15
C GLN A 91 -7.34 12.81 -5.04
N GLU A 92 -8.64 13.05 -5.12
CA GLU A 92 -9.58 12.29 -5.95
C GLU A 92 -9.26 12.42 -7.44
N GLU A 93 -8.95 13.64 -7.92
CA GLU A 93 -8.50 13.85 -9.31
C GLU A 93 -7.23 13.04 -9.61
N ALA A 94 -6.22 13.17 -8.76
CA ALA A 94 -4.95 12.47 -8.96
C ALA A 94 -5.13 10.95 -8.85
N PHE A 95 -5.95 10.47 -7.92
CA PHE A 95 -6.28 9.06 -7.79
C PHE A 95 -6.94 8.52 -9.06
N VAL A 96 -7.99 9.17 -9.57
CA VAL A 96 -8.74 8.71 -10.75
C VAL A 96 -7.84 8.62 -11.99
N ILE A 97 -6.93 9.59 -12.18
CA ILE A 97 -5.98 9.57 -13.30
C ILE A 97 -5.09 8.31 -13.22
N GLN A 98 -4.45 8.07 -12.08
CA GLN A 98 -3.56 6.94 -11.86
C GLN A 98 -4.29 5.60 -11.90
N TRP A 99 -5.49 5.56 -11.34
CA TRP A 99 -6.36 4.39 -11.35
C TRP A 99 -6.77 3.98 -12.77
N ARG A 100 -7.10 4.95 -13.63
CA ARG A 100 -7.37 4.69 -15.04
C ARG A 100 -6.13 4.14 -15.75
N MET A 101 -4.95 4.68 -15.50
CA MET A 101 -3.69 4.13 -16.05
C MET A 101 -3.46 2.68 -15.64
N ALA A 102 -3.81 2.32 -14.39
CA ALA A 102 -3.77 0.94 -13.92
C ALA A 102 -4.77 0.04 -14.66
N ALA A 103 -6.00 0.50 -14.83
CA ALA A 103 -7.06 -0.23 -15.52
C ALA A 103 -6.74 -0.46 -17.01
N GLU A 104 -6.31 0.58 -17.73
CA GLU A 104 -5.94 0.55 -19.14
C GLU A 104 -4.80 -0.44 -19.43
N ARG A 105 -3.85 -0.57 -18.51
CA ARG A 105 -2.69 -1.47 -18.61
C ARG A 105 -2.92 -2.82 -17.91
N ASN A 106 -4.10 -3.01 -17.33
CA ASN A 106 -4.43 -4.17 -16.48
C ASN A 106 -3.37 -4.44 -15.40
N ARG A 107 -2.86 -3.38 -14.76
CA ARG A 107 -1.86 -3.45 -13.69
C ARG A 107 -2.54 -3.51 -12.33
N PRO A 108 -2.12 -4.38 -11.41
CA PRO A 108 -2.58 -4.29 -10.04
C PRO A 108 -2.18 -2.94 -9.43
N ALA A 109 -2.96 -2.48 -8.46
CA ALA A 109 -2.64 -1.23 -7.77
C ALA A 109 -2.56 -1.43 -6.25
N SER A 110 -1.65 -0.67 -5.59
CA SER A 110 -1.57 -0.56 -4.13
C SER A 110 -2.21 0.74 -3.70
N LEU A 111 -3.28 0.64 -2.90
CA LEU A 111 -4.11 1.78 -2.52
C LEU A 111 -3.94 2.14 -1.05
N HIS A 112 -3.56 3.39 -0.82
CA HIS A 112 -3.60 4.05 0.48
C HIS A 112 -5.00 4.56 0.79
N CYS A 113 -5.50 4.32 2.00
CA CYS A 113 -6.75 4.92 2.43
C CYS A 113 -6.77 5.18 3.94
N LEU A 114 -6.78 6.46 4.33
CA LEU A 114 -7.01 6.85 5.71
C LEU A 114 -8.22 7.78 5.83
N LYS A 115 -9.24 7.34 6.61
CA LYS A 115 -10.49 8.09 6.89
C LYS A 115 -11.27 8.53 5.65
N ALA A 116 -11.05 7.89 4.48
CA ALA A 116 -11.69 8.22 3.21
C ALA A 116 -12.31 6.99 2.50
N PHE A 117 -12.63 5.92 3.25
CA PHE A 117 -13.10 4.65 2.68
C PHE A 117 -14.40 4.77 1.89
N GLY A 118 -15.34 5.63 2.32
CA GLY A 118 -16.59 5.90 1.58
C GLY A 118 -16.34 6.55 0.22
N PRO A 119 -15.65 7.69 0.17
CA PRO A 119 -15.23 8.31 -1.10
C PRO A 119 -14.44 7.36 -2.00
N LEU A 120 -13.46 6.61 -1.45
CA LEU A 120 -12.70 5.65 -2.23
C LEU A 120 -13.59 4.56 -2.84
N LEU A 121 -14.52 3.98 -2.07
CA LEU A 121 -15.45 2.98 -2.58
C LEU A 121 -16.29 3.53 -3.75
N ALA A 122 -16.84 4.73 -3.59
CA ALA A 122 -17.63 5.39 -4.63
C ALA A 122 -16.83 5.60 -5.93
N LEU A 123 -15.57 6.03 -5.84
CA LEU A 123 -14.69 6.18 -7.01
C LEU A 123 -14.39 4.84 -7.68
N LEU A 124 -14.14 3.78 -6.90
CA LEU A 124 -13.87 2.44 -7.42
C LEU A 124 -15.10 1.81 -8.09
N GLU A 125 -16.32 2.13 -7.63
CA GLU A 125 -17.58 1.71 -8.25
C GLU A 125 -17.85 2.46 -9.56
N ALA A 126 -17.51 3.74 -9.61
CA ALA A 126 -17.79 4.62 -10.74
C ALA A 126 -16.76 4.52 -11.88
N THR A 127 -15.62 3.87 -11.69
CA THR A 127 -14.51 3.88 -12.65
C THR A 127 -14.09 2.47 -13.08
N PRO A 128 -13.57 2.30 -14.31
CA PRO A 128 -12.97 1.03 -14.74
C PRO A 128 -11.88 0.56 -13.79
N ARG A 129 -11.79 -0.75 -13.58
CA ARG A 129 -10.85 -1.40 -12.67
C ARG A 129 -9.89 -2.32 -13.41
N PRO A 130 -8.64 -2.49 -12.93
CA PRO A 130 -7.77 -3.55 -13.44
C PRO A 130 -8.40 -4.91 -13.12
N ALA A 131 -8.46 -5.80 -14.10
CA ALA A 131 -9.06 -7.15 -13.95
C ALA A 131 -8.32 -7.99 -12.91
N ARG A 132 -7.03 -7.73 -12.69
CA ARG A 132 -6.22 -8.39 -11.67
C ARG A 132 -6.62 -8.02 -10.24
N GLY A 133 -7.31 -6.92 -10.04
CA GLY A 133 -7.67 -6.39 -8.74
C GLY A 133 -6.67 -5.37 -8.20
N PHE A 134 -6.77 -5.11 -6.92
CA PHE A 134 -5.98 -4.10 -6.21
C PHE A 134 -5.79 -4.46 -4.74
N LEU A 135 -4.79 -3.88 -4.13
CA LEU A 135 -4.51 -4.01 -2.70
C LEU A 135 -5.00 -2.76 -1.96
N LEU A 136 -5.82 -2.95 -0.94
CA LEU A 136 -5.99 -1.97 0.13
C LEU A 136 -4.92 -2.26 1.18
N HIS A 137 -3.81 -1.52 1.12
CA HIS A 137 -2.72 -1.77 2.06
C HIS A 137 -3.08 -1.27 3.46
N SER A 138 -2.53 -1.93 4.48
CA SER A 138 -2.76 -1.59 5.89
C SER A 138 -4.23 -1.32 6.21
N TYR A 139 -5.13 -2.19 5.77
CA TYR A 139 -6.56 -1.93 5.84
C TYR A 139 -7.05 -1.68 7.27
N GLY A 140 -7.30 -0.43 7.59
CA GLY A 140 -7.83 0.02 8.89
C GLY A 140 -9.27 0.51 8.83
N GLY A 141 -9.98 0.20 7.75
CA GLY A 141 -11.35 0.64 7.48
C GLY A 141 -12.43 -0.14 8.23
N PRO A 142 -13.71 0.24 8.01
CA PRO A 142 -14.85 -0.42 8.61
C PRO A 142 -15.00 -1.88 8.16
N ALA A 143 -15.35 -2.76 9.10
CA ALA A 143 -15.55 -4.18 8.83
C ALA A 143 -16.67 -4.42 7.81
N GLU A 144 -17.74 -3.64 7.90
CA GLU A 144 -18.91 -3.71 7.02
C GLU A 144 -18.60 -3.35 5.55
N MET A 145 -17.49 -2.67 5.28
CA MET A 145 -17.07 -2.33 3.90
C MET A 145 -16.23 -3.42 3.23
N VAL A 146 -15.69 -4.38 4.00
CA VAL A 146 -14.87 -5.48 3.45
C VAL A 146 -15.58 -6.24 2.33
N PRO A 147 -16.86 -6.66 2.47
CA PRO A 147 -17.55 -7.37 1.40
C PRO A 147 -17.72 -6.53 0.12
N ALA A 148 -17.95 -5.22 0.25
CA ALA A 148 -18.10 -4.34 -0.89
C ALA A 148 -16.77 -4.21 -1.67
N PHE A 149 -15.67 -3.92 -0.98
CA PHE A 149 -14.34 -3.89 -1.60
C PHE A 149 -13.93 -5.23 -2.20
N ALA A 150 -14.20 -6.35 -1.50
CA ALA A 150 -13.87 -7.69 -2.00
C ALA A 150 -14.59 -8.01 -3.33
N ARG A 151 -15.88 -7.63 -3.48
CA ARG A 151 -16.63 -7.76 -4.74
C ARG A 151 -16.01 -6.95 -5.88
N LEU A 152 -15.33 -5.84 -5.57
CA LEU A 152 -14.62 -5.03 -6.57
C LEU A 152 -13.24 -5.58 -6.92
N GLY A 153 -12.80 -6.67 -6.27
CA GLY A 153 -11.51 -7.31 -6.52
C GLY A 153 -10.40 -6.90 -5.56
N ALA A 154 -10.74 -6.30 -4.40
CA ALA A 154 -9.76 -5.91 -3.39
C ALA A 154 -9.09 -7.13 -2.74
N TYR A 155 -7.80 -6.98 -2.49
CA TYR A 155 -7.01 -7.70 -1.49
C TYR A 155 -6.77 -6.76 -0.31
N PHE A 156 -6.48 -7.33 0.85
CA PHE A 156 -6.31 -6.57 2.10
C PHE A 156 -5.02 -7.02 2.76
N SER A 157 -4.11 -6.11 3.04
CA SER A 157 -2.91 -6.45 3.79
C SER A 157 -2.97 -5.99 5.24
N VAL A 158 -2.31 -6.76 6.08
CA VAL A 158 -2.18 -6.48 7.50
C VAL A 158 -0.70 -6.33 7.88
N PRO A 159 -0.30 -5.16 8.43
CA PRO A 159 1.05 -4.95 8.91
C PRO A 159 1.26 -5.53 10.32
N GLY A 160 2.51 -5.88 10.62
CA GLY A 160 2.90 -6.27 11.98
C GLY A 160 2.59 -5.20 13.04
N TYR A 161 2.50 -3.95 12.65
CA TYR A 161 2.05 -2.82 13.48
C TYR A 161 0.67 -3.03 14.12
N PHE A 162 -0.25 -3.75 13.45
CA PHE A 162 -1.58 -3.99 14.00
C PHE A 162 -1.58 -4.98 15.17
N MET A 163 -0.44 -5.56 15.50
CA MET A 163 -0.27 -6.36 16.72
C MET A 163 -0.15 -5.49 17.99
N HIS A 164 0.03 -4.17 17.88
CA HIS A 164 -0.07 -3.28 19.04
C HIS A 164 -1.45 -3.35 19.70
N PRO A 165 -1.56 -3.35 21.06
CA PRO A 165 -2.84 -3.38 21.76
C PRO A 165 -3.83 -2.29 21.31
N ARG A 166 -3.31 -1.08 21.04
CA ARG A 166 -4.12 0.06 20.54
C ARG A 166 -4.73 -0.16 19.16
N LYS A 167 -4.30 -1.19 18.42
CA LYS A 167 -4.78 -1.57 17.09
C LYS A 167 -5.69 -2.81 17.09
N ALA A 168 -6.09 -3.28 18.27
CA ALA A 168 -6.93 -4.48 18.38
C ALA A 168 -8.21 -4.40 17.53
N ARG A 169 -8.87 -3.23 17.50
CA ARG A 169 -10.08 -3.03 16.69
C ARG A 169 -9.82 -3.18 15.19
N GLN A 170 -8.73 -2.60 14.69
CA GLN A 170 -8.33 -2.74 13.27
C GLN A 170 -7.97 -4.19 12.95
N ARG A 171 -7.27 -4.87 13.86
CA ARG A 171 -6.89 -6.27 13.68
C ARG A 171 -8.10 -7.20 13.60
N GLU A 172 -9.16 -6.98 14.40
CA GLU A 172 -10.37 -7.81 14.39
C GLU A 172 -11.06 -7.84 13.01
N VAL A 173 -10.91 -6.80 12.19
CA VAL A 173 -11.47 -6.75 10.83
C VAL A 173 -10.94 -7.91 9.98
N PHE A 174 -9.72 -8.37 10.22
CA PHE A 174 -9.10 -9.44 9.44
C PHE A 174 -9.69 -10.84 9.68
N ARG A 175 -10.57 -11.00 10.69
CA ARG A 175 -11.35 -12.24 10.84
C ARG A 175 -12.44 -12.41 9.79
N ILE A 176 -12.86 -11.32 9.16
CA ILE A 176 -13.91 -11.33 8.12
C ILE A 176 -13.36 -11.08 6.72
N VAL A 177 -12.08 -10.73 6.58
CA VAL A 177 -11.42 -10.67 5.27
C VAL A 177 -11.40 -12.08 4.66
N PRO A 178 -11.87 -12.26 3.41
CA PRO A 178 -11.82 -13.55 2.74
C PRO A 178 -10.39 -14.10 2.71
N ALA A 179 -10.23 -15.38 3.04
CA ALA A 179 -8.94 -16.00 3.18
C ALA A 179 -8.09 -15.95 1.89
N ASP A 180 -8.75 -15.94 0.73
CA ASP A 180 -8.13 -15.82 -0.60
C ASP A 180 -7.84 -14.38 -1.00
N ARG A 181 -8.06 -13.40 -0.11
CA ARG A 181 -7.84 -11.96 -0.30
C ARG A 181 -6.90 -11.34 0.74
N LEU A 182 -6.41 -12.13 1.69
CA LEU A 182 -5.51 -11.67 2.75
C LEU A 182 -4.06 -11.65 2.26
N LEU A 183 -3.34 -10.56 2.57
CA LEU A 183 -1.90 -10.41 2.41
C LEU A 183 -1.26 -9.96 3.73
N ILE A 184 0.04 -10.19 3.86
CA ILE A 184 0.86 -9.71 4.99
C ILE A 184 1.85 -8.69 4.45
N GLU A 185 2.08 -7.63 5.23
CA GLU A 185 3.05 -6.60 4.88
C GLU A 185 3.86 -6.13 6.09
N THR A 186 4.87 -5.35 5.83
CA THR A 186 5.64 -4.64 6.86
C THR A 186 5.31 -3.17 6.90
N ASP A 187 5.04 -2.58 5.74
CA ASP A 187 4.95 -1.13 5.52
C ASP A 187 6.25 -0.39 5.92
N ALA A 188 7.38 -1.11 5.76
CA ALA A 188 8.68 -0.55 6.08
C ALA A 188 9.05 0.61 5.12
N PRO A 189 9.66 1.68 5.63
CA PRO A 189 10.29 1.84 6.96
C PRO A 189 9.34 2.25 8.09
N ASP A 190 8.08 2.50 7.77
CA ASP A 190 7.05 2.91 8.71
C ASP A 190 6.43 1.74 9.49
N GLN A 191 5.40 2.01 10.25
CA GLN A 191 4.58 1.03 10.96
C GLN A 191 5.37 0.00 11.79
N LEU A 192 6.31 0.49 12.65
CA LEU A 192 7.11 -0.36 13.53
C LEU A 192 6.19 -1.27 14.38
N PRO A 193 6.37 -2.61 14.33
CA PRO A 193 5.59 -3.53 15.13
C PRO A 193 5.93 -3.43 16.63
N PRO A 194 5.16 -4.09 17.53
CA PRO A 194 5.58 -4.27 18.92
C PRO A 194 6.96 -4.93 19.01
N ALA A 195 7.66 -4.72 20.13
CA ALA A 195 9.02 -5.24 20.33
C ALA A 195 9.15 -6.76 20.08
N SER A 196 8.12 -7.53 20.39
CA SER A 196 8.07 -8.97 20.11
C SER A 196 8.06 -9.33 18.62
N GLY A 197 7.69 -8.38 17.75
CA GLY A 197 7.68 -8.54 16.29
C GLY A 197 8.94 -8.03 15.60
N ILE A 198 9.89 -7.45 16.35
CA ILE A 198 11.13 -6.90 15.80
C ILE A 198 12.23 -7.96 15.88
N ARG A 199 12.55 -8.61 14.76
CA ARG A 199 13.69 -9.53 14.62
C ARG A 199 14.88 -8.85 13.97
N HIS A 200 14.63 -7.84 13.15
CA HIS A 200 15.63 -7.06 12.45
C HIS A 200 15.44 -5.58 12.82
N ALA A 201 16.37 -5.06 13.60
CA ALA A 201 16.35 -3.64 13.99
C ALA A 201 16.91 -2.78 12.86
N LEU A 202 16.28 -1.64 12.63
CA LEU A 202 16.75 -0.59 11.73
C LEU A 202 16.61 0.75 12.45
N THR A 203 17.54 1.65 12.22
CA THR A 203 17.56 2.98 12.83
C THR A 203 17.79 4.01 11.74
N ASP A 204 17.01 5.06 11.73
CA ASP A 204 17.24 6.21 10.85
C ASP A 204 18.57 6.88 11.21
N PRO A 205 19.55 6.92 10.29
CA PRO A 205 20.87 7.48 10.57
C PRO A 205 20.84 8.99 10.84
N ARG A 206 19.77 9.68 10.45
CA ARG A 206 19.64 11.14 10.64
C ARG A 206 19.02 11.50 11.97
N THR A 207 18.02 10.73 12.42
CA THR A 207 17.22 11.05 13.62
C THR A 207 17.53 10.15 14.81
N GLY A 208 18.15 9.00 14.60
CA GLY A 208 18.36 7.97 15.62
C GLY A 208 17.08 7.22 16.01
N LEU A 209 15.95 7.48 15.35
CA LEU A 209 14.69 6.84 15.66
C LEU A 209 14.61 5.43 15.05
N PRO A 210 13.93 4.48 15.72
CA PRO A 210 13.74 3.13 15.18
C PRO A 210 12.82 3.17 13.97
N LEU A 211 13.20 2.40 12.93
CA LEU A 211 12.42 2.17 11.71
C LEU A 211 12.04 0.68 11.63
N ASN A 212 10.97 0.39 10.89
CA ASN A 212 10.65 -0.99 10.56
C ASN A 212 11.58 -1.52 9.46
N HIS A 213 11.92 -2.80 9.55
CA HIS A 213 12.77 -3.47 8.56
C HIS A 213 11.94 -4.49 7.75
N PRO A 214 12.07 -4.55 6.40
CA PRO A 214 11.28 -5.49 5.58
C PRO A 214 11.43 -6.96 5.99
N ALA A 215 12.59 -7.35 6.52
CA ALA A 215 12.85 -8.71 7.01
C ALA A 215 12.06 -9.08 8.30
N ASN A 216 11.26 -8.17 8.86
CA ASN A 216 10.30 -8.46 9.93
C ASN A 216 9.00 -9.11 9.40
N LEU A 217 8.84 -9.26 8.08
CA LEU A 217 7.65 -9.87 7.47
C LEU A 217 7.29 -11.25 8.05
N PRO A 218 8.23 -12.19 8.25
CA PRO A 218 7.91 -13.49 8.86
C PRO A 218 7.31 -13.36 10.26
N ALA A 219 7.82 -12.45 11.10
CA ALA A 219 7.28 -12.21 12.44
C ALA A 219 5.87 -11.62 12.40
N ALA A 220 5.57 -10.73 11.43
CA ALA A 220 4.22 -10.23 11.20
C ALA A 220 3.26 -11.36 10.81
N GLY A 221 3.70 -12.25 9.90
CA GLY A 221 2.93 -13.41 9.46
C GLY A 221 2.64 -14.40 10.60
N GLU A 222 3.62 -14.74 11.41
CA GLU A 222 3.47 -15.63 12.56
C GLU A 222 2.49 -15.06 13.60
N SER A 223 2.62 -13.77 13.92
CA SER A 223 1.71 -13.09 14.84
C SER A 223 0.28 -13.07 14.32
N MET A 224 0.12 -12.87 13.01
CA MET A 224 -1.20 -12.90 12.38
C MET A 224 -1.78 -14.31 12.30
N ALA A 225 -0.96 -15.33 12.03
CA ALA A 225 -1.39 -16.73 12.06
C ALA A 225 -1.91 -17.13 13.44
N GLN A 226 -1.18 -16.76 14.49
CA GLN A 226 -1.62 -16.97 15.88
C GLN A 226 -2.96 -16.27 16.15
N PHE A 227 -3.11 -15.03 15.72
CA PHE A 227 -4.37 -14.27 15.88
C PHE A 227 -5.54 -14.93 15.16
N LEU A 228 -5.33 -15.47 13.96
CA LEU A 228 -6.37 -16.15 13.17
C LEU A 228 -6.62 -17.59 13.60
N GLY A 229 -5.77 -18.18 14.45
CA GLY A 229 -5.91 -19.57 14.90
C GLY A 229 -5.50 -20.59 13.82
N VAL A 230 -4.59 -20.23 12.94
CA VAL A 230 -4.03 -21.11 11.88
C VAL A 230 -2.52 -21.28 12.08
N SER A 231 -1.91 -22.27 11.42
CA SER A 231 -0.45 -22.39 11.46
C SER A 231 0.24 -21.31 10.62
N ALA A 232 1.45 -20.92 11.00
CA ALA A 232 2.24 -19.96 10.23
C ALA A 232 2.54 -20.46 8.80
N ALA A 233 2.76 -21.77 8.64
CA ALA A 233 2.99 -22.40 7.35
C ALA A 233 1.74 -22.32 6.45
N GLU A 234 0.56 -22.60 6.99
CA GLU A 234 -0.71 -22.49 6.26
C GLU A 234 -0.95 -21.03 5.81
N LEU A 235 -0.76 -20.06 6.72
CA LEU A 235 -0.93 -18.65 6.36
C LEU A 235 0.06 -18.23 5.28
N ALA A 236 1.33 -18.65 5.39
CA ALA A 236 2.36 -18.33 4.40
C ALA A 236 2.02 -18.87 3.01
N VAL A 237 1.60 -20.14 2.90
CA VAL A 237 1.17 -20.73 1.62
C VAL A 237 -0.01 -19.95 1.04
N ARG A 238 -1.01 -19.64 1.85
CA ARG A 238 -2.21 -18.91 1.43
C ARG A 238 -1.88 -17.50 0.94
N THR A 239 -1.10 -16.73 1.72
CA THR A 239 -0.76 -15.36 1.37
C THR A 239 0.22 -15.28 0.20
N SER A 240 1.10 -16.26 0.01
CA SER A 240 1.92 -16.37 -1.19
C SER A 240 1.08 -16.60 -2.44
N ALA A 241 0.13 -17.53 -2.39
CA ALA A 241 -0.79 -17.77 -3.51
C ALA A 241 -1.67 -16.53 -3.81
N ASN A 242 -2.10 -15.79 -2.78
CA ASN A 242 -2.82 -14.53 -2.95
C ASN A 242 -1.94 -13.47 -3.62
N PHE A 243 -0.69 -13.37 -3.19
CA PHE A 243 0.29 -12.44 -3.77
C PHE A 243 0.52 -12.75 -5.26
N GLU A 244 0.71 -14.01 -5.61
CA GLU A 244 0.88 -14.44 -7.00
C GLU A 244 -0.34 -14.14 -7.87
N ARG A 245 -1.55 -14.33 -7.35
CA ARG A 245 -2.77 -13.97 -8.07
C ARG A 245 -2.87 -12.47 -8.37
N LEU A 246 -2.49 -11.63 -7.40
CA LEU A 246 -2.57 -10.18 -7.57
C LEU A 246 -1.38 -9.62 -8.35
N PHE A 247 -0.16 -9.94 -7.90
CA PHE A 247 1.09 -9.32 -8.37
C PHE A 247 1.96 -10.26 -9.22
N GLY A 248 1.62 -11.53 -9.35
CA GLY A 248 2.43 -12.54 -10.04
C GLY A 248 2.72 -12.20 -11.51
N PRO A 249 3.57 -13.00 -12.17
CA PRO A 249 4.13 -12.64 -13.47
C PRO A 249 3.05 -12.31 -14.50
N TYR A 250 3.30 -11.28 -15.26
CA TYR A 250 2.51 -10.89 -16.41
C TYR A 250 2.77 -11.91 -17.53
N SER A 251 1.85 -12.82 -17.77
CA SER A 251 1.68 -13.29 -19.13
C SER A 251 0.96 -12.17 -19.88
N ALA A 252 1.67 -11.47 -20.78
CA ALA A 252 1.01 -10.58 -21.72
C ALA A 252 -0.09 -11.35 -22.46
N PRO A 253 -1.25 -10.73 -22.72
CA PRO A 253 -2.30 -11.36 -23.51
C PRO A 253 -1.81 -11.70 -24.91
#